data_adf3dfef8c684b664a109e21689a0660
#
_entry.id   adf3dfef8c684b664a109e21689a0660
#
_cell.length_a   1.000
_cell.length_b   1.000
_cell.length_c   1.000
_cell.angle_alpha   90.00
_cell.angle_beta   90.00
_cell.angle_gamma   90.00
#
_symmetry.space_group_name_H-M   'P 1'
#
loop_
_entity.id
_entity.type
_entity.pdbx_description
1 polymer ?
#
loop_
_entity_poly.entity_id
_entity_poly.type
_entity_poly.pdbx_seq_one_letter_code
_entity_poly.pdbx_strand_id
1 'polypeptide(L)'
;AIDTNVSMPELTRVLLDIYSVSGEEKTLADAIYRALEAHPHLHLVRDGDAIIVRTDFGPQNGQQRTRILLAGHLDTVPLPTVAGSLGTVPSRVVEEDGDWVLYGRGATDMKGGVAVQLKLAAELTAHETDYDLTYIFYDNEEVASEKSGLARLIRNHGELITDADFGVLLEPTDGTIEGGCNGTMRFYLRTTGLAAHSGRAWKGENAIHHLADALTTLAHYTPQTYRVQGLDYREGLNAVQVSGGVAGNVIPDAAALHVNYRFAPNKTLDEAVAHVQELFQGYEL
;
A
#
# COMPACT_ATOMS: atom_id res chain seq x y z
N ALA A 1 -2.08 25.55 -8.59
CA ALA A 1 -2.83 24.65 -9.48
C ALA A 1 -1.83 23.72 -10.13
N ILE A 2 -2.19 22.46 -10.30
CA ILE A 2 -1.39 21.47 -11.03
C ILE A 2 -1.55 21.76 -12.53
N ASP A 3 -0.42 21.86 -13.25
CA ASP A 3 -0.40 21.96 -14.71
C ASP A 3 -0.08 20.56 -15.27
N THR A 4 -1.04 19.96 -15.95
CA THR A 4 -0.90 18.63 -16.56
C THR A 4 -0.08 18.61 -17.84
N ASN A 5 0.27 19.78 -18.42
CA ASN A 5 1.04 19.87 -19.65
C ASN A 5 2.56 19.78 -19.42
N VAL A 6 3.03 19.84 -18.19
CA VAL A 6 4.46 19.72 -17.87
C VAL A 6 4.97 18.28 -18.11
N SER A 7 6.29 18.11 -18.10
CA SER A 7 6.92 16.78 -18.22
C SER A 7 6.54 15.85 -17.05
N MET A 8 6.61 14.54 -17.25
CA MET A 8 6.29 13.55 -16.22
C MET A 8 7.11 13.73 -14.93
N PRO A 9 8.45 13.91 -14.99
CA PRO A 9 9.23 14.16 -13.77
C PRO A 9 8.79 15.43 -13.04
N GLU A 10 8.45 16.50 -13.75
CA GLU A 10 7.97 17.73 -13.16
C GLU A 10 6.57 17.59 -12.55
N LEU A 11 5.66 16.89 -13.22
CA LEU A 11 4.34 16.60 -12.67
C LEU A 11 4.45 15.77 -11.38
N THR A 12 5.29 14.72 -11.39
CA THR A 12 5.58 13.92 -10.20
C THR A 12 6.13 14.79 -9.07
N ARG A 13 7.09 15.69 -9.36
CA ARG A 13 7.65 16.61 -8.39
C ARG A 13 6.58 17.51 -7.77
N VAL A 14 5.68 18.06 -8.57
CA VAL A 14 4.58 18.90 -8.08
C VAL A 14 3.67 18.10 -7.12
N LEU A 15 3.36 16.85 -7.42
CA LEU A 15 2.55 16.00 -6.53
C LEU A 15 3.29 15.64 -5.24
N LEU A 16 4.61 15.39 -5.32
CA LEU A 16 5.45 15.10 -4.16
C LEU A 16 5.55 16.28 -3.19
N ASP A 17 5.56 17.50 -3.73
CA ASP A 17 5.67 18.73 -2.93
C ASP A 17 4.35 19.10 -2.21
N ILE A 18 3.26 18.37 -2.47
CA ILE A 18 2.01 18.47 -1.72
C ILE A 18 1.97 17.40 -0.64
N TYR A 19 1.93 17.80 0.62
CA TYR A 19 1.82 16.89 1.77
C TYR A 19 0.50 16.10 1.72
N SER A 20 0.58 14.79 1.92
CA SER A 20 -0.59 13.89 1.93
C SER A 20 -0.31 12.58 2.69
N VAL A 21 0.22 12.65 3.90
CA VAL A 21 0.25 11.48 4.78
C VAL A 21 -1.17 11.01 5.05
N SER A 22 -1.37 9.69 5.19
CA SER A 22 -2.70 9.07 5.38
C SER A 22 -3.59 9.83 6.37
N GLY A 23 -4.76 10.24 5.91
CA GLY A 23 -5.74 11.08 6.64
C GLY A 23 -5.56 12.58 6.41
N GLU A 24 -4.57 13.02 5.63
CA GLU A 24 -4.31 14.45 5.30
C GLU A 24 -4.22 14.71 3.78
N GLU A 25 -4.92 13.92 2.98
CA GLU A 25 -4.89 13.95 1.51
C GLU A 25 -5.65 15.11 0.90
N LYS A 26 -6.48 15.80 1.68
CA LYS A 26 -7.41 16.83 1.21
C LYS A 26 -6.78 17.84 0.26
N THR A 27 -5.60 18.36 0.58
CA THR A 27 -4.93 19.39 -0.24
C THR A 27 -4.54 18.84 -1.61
N LEU A 28 -4.05 17.59 -1.67
CA LEU A 28 -3.70 16.93 -2.91
C LEU A 28 -4.95 16.58 -3.72
N ALA A 29 -5.98 16.02 -3.08
CA ALA A 29 -7.25 15.72 -3.71
C ALA A 29 -7.92 16.95 -4.31
N ASP A 30 -7.94 18.07 -3.56
CA ASP A 30 -8.47 19.36 -4.06
C ASP A 30 -7.68 19.87 -5.28
N ALA A 31 -6.37 19.68 -5.29
CA ALA A 31 -5.52 20.12 -6.40
C ALA A 31 -5.74 19.30 -7.66
N ILE A 32 -5.86 17.96 -7.52
CA ILE A 32 -6.17 17.01 -8.61
C ILE A 32 -7.58 17.30 -9.16
N TYR A 33 -8.58 17.43 -8.28
CA TYR A 33 -9.95 17.72 -8.70
C TYR A 33 -10.03 18.97 -9.57
N ARG A 34 -9.39 20.08 -9.13
CA ARG A 34 -9.36 21.34 -9.90
C ARG A 34 -8.60 21.24 -11.21
N ALA A 35 -7.57 20.39 -11.27
CA ALA A 35 -6.85 20.16 -12.52
C ALA A 35 -7.74 19.44 -13.55
N LEU A 36 -8.51 18.47 -13.11
CA LEU A 36 -9.33 17.62 -14.01
C LEU A 36 -10.69 18.23 -14.34
N GLU A 37 -11.30 19.02 -13.46
CA GLU A 37 -12.61 19.66 -13.73
C GLU A 37 -12.59 20.62 -14.93
N ALA A 38 -11.41 21.07 -15.35
CA ALA A 38 -11.22 21.91 -16.53
C ALA A 38 -11.36 21.15 -17.86
N HIS A 39 -11.37 19.82 -17.84
CA HIS A 39 -11.42 18.98 -19.02
C HIS A 39 -12.86 18.53 -19.33
N PRO A 40 -13.48 18.99 -20.44
CA PRO A 40 -14.91 18.79 -20.69
C PRO A 40 -15.29 17.33 -21.04
N HIS A 41 -14.33 16.48 -21.34
CA HIS A 41 -14.55 15.04 -21.61
C HIS A 41 -14.60 14.18 -20.33
N LEU A 42 -14.36 14.79 -19.16
CA LEU A 42 -14.30 14.09 -17.88
C LEU A 42 -15.55 14.36 -17.03
N HIS A 43 -16.07 13.30 -16.42
CA HIS A 43 -17.12 13.34 -15.41
C HIS A 43 -16.50 13.00 -14.06
N LEU A 44 -16.57 13.95 -13.11
CA LEU A 44 -15.94 13.82 -11.79
C LEU A 44 -16.98 13.59 -10.72
N VAL A 45 -16.73 12.60 -9.87
CA VAL A 45 -17.48 12.36 -8.62
C VAL A 45 -16.48 12.37 -7.47
N ARG A 46 -16.80 13.10 -6.40
CA ARG A 46 -15.97 13.19 -5.22
C ARG A 46 -16.66 12.61 -4.00
N ASP A 47 -15.96 11.80 -3.22
CA ASP A 47 -16.39 11.24 -1.94
C ASP A 47 -15.26 11.37 -0.92
N GLY A 48 -15.37 12.34 -0.02
CA GLY A 48 -14.29 12.71 0.88
C GLY A 48 -13.07 13.23 0.13
N ASP A 49 -11.92 12.59 0.31
CA ASP A 49 -10.68 12.89 -0.40
C ASP A 49 -10.42 11.92 -1.57
N ALA A 50 -11.36 11.01 -1.85
CA ALA A 50 -11.33 10.19 -3.05
C ALA A 50 -12.08 10.84 -4.23
N ILE A 51 -11.64 10.53 -5.44
CA ILE A 51 -12.20 11.08 -6.69
C ILE A 51 -12.35 9.93 -7.69
N ILE A 52 -13.53 9.79 -8.27
CA ILE A 52 -13.78 8.99 -9.47
C ILE A 52 -13.84 9.95 -10.66
N VAL A 53 -13.11 9.65 -11.71
CA VAL A 53 -13.11 10.41 -12.95
C VAL A 53 -13.43 9.45 -14.09
N ARG A 54 -14.43 9.77 -14.90
CA ARG A 54 -14.88 8.89 -15.98
C ARG A 54 -14.94 9.61 -17.29
N THR A 55 -14.62 8.89 -18.35
CA THR A 55 -14.98 9.24 -19.73
C THR A 55 -16.25 8.48 -20.13
N ASP A 56 -17.01 9.04 -21.05
CA ASP A 56 -18.11 8.37 -21.76
C ASP A 56 -18.09 8.86 -23.20
N PHE A 57 -17.30 8.19 -24.02
CA PHE A 57 -17.11 8.58 -25.41
C PHE A 57 -18.18 8.01 -26.36
N GLY A 58 -19.10 7.18 -25.80
CA GLY A 58 -20.14 6.51 -26.55
C GLY A 58 -19.63 5.39 -27.46
N PRO A 59 -20.55 4.72 -28.19
CA PRO A 59 -20.21 3.59 -29.01
C PRO A 59 -19.24 3.94 -30.15
N GLN A 60 -18.29 3.04 -30.43
CA GLN A 60 -17.38 3.11 -31.55
C GLN A 60 -17.75 2.01 -32.55
N ASN A 61 -17.94 2.38 -33.83
CA ASN A 61 -18.38 1.45 -34.88
C ASN A 61 -19.64 0.63 -34.53
N GLY A 62 -20.55 1.21 -33.75
CA GLY A 62 -21.80 0.57 -33.28
C GLY A 62 -21.65 -0.41 -32.14
N GLN A 63 -20.47 -0.52 -31.54
CA GLN A 63 -20.19 -1.34 -30.37
C GLN A 63 -19.84 -0.47 -29.15
N GLN A 64 -20.28 -0.88 -27.98
CA GLN A 64 -19.86 -0.26 -26.71
C GLN A 64 -18.34 -0.38 -26.57
N ARG A 65 -17.71 0.67 -26.06
CA ARG A 65 -16.28 0.65 -25.77
C ARG A 65 -16.01 -0.21 -24.54
N THR A 66 -14.92 -0.96 -24.58
CA THR A 66 -14.37 -1.63 -23.38
C THR A 66 -13.96 -0.57 -22.38
N ARG A 67 -14.30 -0.77 -21.11
CA ARG A 67 -13.94 0.15 -20.04
C ARG A 67 -12.73 -0.35 -19.27
N ILE A 68 -11.71 0.49 -19.19
CA ILE A 68 -10.50 0.23 -18.41
C ILE A 68 -10.50 1.14 -17.19
N LEU A 69 -10.24 0.54 -16.01
CA LEU A 69 -10.09 1.24 -14.75
C LEU A 69 -8.61 1.38 -14.41
N LEU A 70 -8.19 2.59 -14.05
CA LEU A 70 -6.88 2.87 -13.50
C LEU A 70 -7.07 3.43 -12.08
N ALA A 71 -6.33 2.89 -11.10
CA ALA A 71 -6.44 3.36 -9.72
C ALA A 71 -5.07 3.62 -9.10
N GLY A 72 -5.00 4.69 -8.30
CA GLY A 72 -3.83 5.06 -7.53
C GLY A 72 -4.21 5.80 -6.25
N HIS A 73 -3.48 5.51 -5.16
CA HIS A 73 -3.71 6.17 -3.89
C HIS A 73 -2.96 7.50 -3.77
N LEU A 74 -3.54 8.41 -2.99
CA LEU A 74 -3.05 9.77 -2.79
C LEU A 74 -2.19 9.89 -1.53
N ASP A 75 -2.41 9.00 -0.58
CA ASP A 75 -1.71 9.05 0.69
C ASP A 75 -0.31 8.45 0.63
N THR A 76 0.42 8.69 1.66
CA THR A 76 1.75 8.15 1.90
C THR A 76 1.91 7.76 3.36
N VAL A 77 2.83 6.85 3.64
CA VAL A 77 3.32 6.61 5.00
C VAL A 77 3.91 7.90 5.62
N PRO A 78 4.06 7.97 6.95
CA PRO A 78 4.64 9.14 7.63
C PRO A 78 6.01 9.55 7.08
N LEU A 79 6.32 10.85 7.21
CA LEU A 79 7.63 11.38 6.85
C LEU A 79 8.74 10.78 7.74
N PRO A 80 9.97 10.62 7.22
CA PRO A 80 11.09 10.14 8.01
C PRO A 80 11.44 11.16 9.12
N THR A 81 11.79 10.63 10.30
CA THR A 81 12.19 11.43 11.46
C THR A 81 13.70 11.61 11.57
N VAL A 82 14.49 10.88 10.79
CA VAL A 82 15.96 10.94 10.81
C VAL A 82 16.44 12.13 10.00
N ALA A 83 17.28 12.97 10.62
CA ALA A 83 17.85 14.12 9.94
C ALA A 83 18.68 13.69 8.71
N GLY A 84 18.52 14.41 7.59
CA GLY A 84 19.19 14.11 6.34
C GLY A 84 18.53 13.07 5.44
N SER A 85 17.41 12.46 5.87
CA SER A 85 16.63 11.56 5.02
C SER A 85 16.17 12.24 3.73
N LEU A 86 16.08 11.46 2.65
CA LEU A 86 15.69 11.95 1.32
C LEU A 86 14.19 11.88 1.05
N GLY A 87 13.47 10.95 1.69
CA GLY A 87 12.01 10.81 1.54
C GLY A 87 11.21 11.90 2.25
N THR A 88 11.40 13.16 1.89
CA THR A 88 10.83 14.34 2.55
C THR A 88 9.79 15.05 1.68
N VAL A 89 9.10 16.05 2.27
CA VAL A 89 8.33 17.09 1.59
C VAL A 89 8.95 18.44 2.03
N PRO A 90 9.36 19.30 1.09
CA PRO A 90 9.36 19.10 -0.36
C PRO A 90 10.35 18.02 -0.83
N SER A 91 10.13 17.56 -2.06
CA SER A 91 11.00 16.63 -2.77
C SER A 91 12.37 17.23 -3.08
N ARG A 92 13.35 16.38 -3.41
CA ARG A 92 14.71 16.80 -3.78
C ARG A 92 15.16 16.10 -5.05
N VAL A 93 15.81 16.84 -5.93
CA VAL A 93 16.50 16.27 -7.08
C VAL A 93 17.98 16.13 -6.72
N VAL A 94 18.51 14.94 -6.90
CA VAL A 94 19.91 14.61 -6.61
C VAL A 94 20.54 14.00 -7.87
N GLU A 95 21.78 14.37 -8.19
CA GLU A 95 22.56 13.72 -9.24
C GLU A 95 23.29 12.51 -8.65
N GLU A 96 23.03 11.32 -9.21
CA GLU A 96 23.65 10.06 -8.80
C GLU A 96 24.11 9.30 -10.04
N ASP A 97 25.39 8.96 -10.10
CA ASP A 97 26.00 8.19 -11.21
C ASP A 97 25.75 8.79 -12.62
N GLY A 98 25.52 10.10 -12.69
CA GLY A 98 25.26 10.83 -13.93
C GLY A 98 23.77 10.95 -14.31
N ASP A 99 22.87 10.39 -13.51
CA ASP A 99 21.43 10.50 -13.65
C ASP A 99 20.82 11.44 -12.61
N TRP A 100 19.68 12.04 -12.96
CA TRP A 100 18.90 12.87 -12.04
C TRP A 100 17.83 12.02 -11.35
N VAL A 101 17.94 11.87 -10.03
CA VAL A 101 17.01 11.09 -9.20
C VAL A 101 16.12 12.03 -8.40
N LEU A 102 14.83 11.82 -8.47
CA LEU A 102 13.82 12.58 -7.72
C LEU A 102 13.45 11.84 -6.43
N TYR A 103 13.87 12.39 -5.30
CA TYR A 103 13.54 11.88 -3.96
C TYR A 103 12.40 12.66 -3.34
N GLY A 104 11.41 11.92 -2.80
CA GLY A 104 10.28 12.49 -2.07
C GLY A 104 9.45 11.39 -1.42
N ARG A 105 8.70 11.73 -0.38
CA ARG A 105 7.78 10.75 0.22
C ARG A 105 6.67 10.40 -0.78
N GLY A 106 6.53 9.10 -1.09
CA GLY A 106 5.58 8.61 -2.09
C GLY A 106 6.08 8.70 -3.54
N ALA A 107 7.37 8.95 -3.80
CA ALA A 107 7.89 9.04 -5.17
C ALA A 107 7.66 7.75 -5.96
N THR A 108 7.92 6.62 -5.33
CA THR A 108 7.70 5.29 -5.88
C THR A 108 6.30 4.78 -5.54
N ASP A 109 5.89 4.93 -4.30
CA ASP A 109 4.64 4.45 -3.73
C ASP A 109 3.78 5.64 -3.25
N MET A 110 2.74 6.12 -4.07
CA MET A 110 2.70 5.79 -5.50
C MET A 110 2.42 7.03 -6.36
N LYS A 111 2.91 8.23 -5.91
CA LYS A 111 2.66 9.51 -6.62
C LYS A 111 3.24 9.56 -8.05
N GLY A 112 4.27 8.73 -8.35
CA GLY A 112 4.73 8.53 -9.72
C GLY A 112 3.64 7.92 -10.59
N GLY A 113 2.96 6.86 -10.12
CA GLY A 113 1.80 6.26 -10.77
C GLY A 113 0.62 7.23 -10.87
N VAL A 114 0.35 7.99 -9.80
CA VAL A 114 -0.69 9.03 -9.78
C VAL A 114 -0.42 10.12 -10.83
N ALA A 115 0.84 10.51 -11.03
CA ALA A 115 1.20 11.48 -12.07
C ALA A 115 0.89 10.95 -13.48
N VAL A 116 1.20 9.67 -13.75
CA VAL A 116 0.83 9.03 -15.02
C VAL A 116 -0.68 9.02 -15.18
N GLN A 117 -1.41 8.60 -14.17
CA GLN A 117 -2.87 8.55 -14.18
C GLN A 117 -3.51 9.92 -14.45
N LEU A 118 -3.02 10.96 -13.77
CA LEU A 118 -3.48 12.33 -13.92
C LEU A 118 -3.24 12.85 -15.35
N LYS A 119 -2.07 12.58 -15.91
CA LYS A 119 -1.73 12.98 -17.26
C LYS A 119 -2.58 12.27 -18.31
N LEU A 120 -2.76 10.97 -18.18
CA LEU A 120 -3.64 10.20 -19.06
C LEU A 120 -5.09 10.70 -19.00
N ALA A 121 -5.60 11.03 -17.81
CA ALA A 121 -6.95 11.58 -17.66
C ALA A 121 -7.11 12.92 -18.39
N ALA A 122 -6.09 13.77 -18.32
CA ALA A 122 -6.14 15.08 -18.99
C ALA A 122 -6.00 14.99 -20.51
N GLU A 123 -5.20 14.06 -21.04
CA GLU A 123 -4.82 14.00 -22.44
C GLU A 123 -5.68 13.06 -23.28
N LEU A 124 -6.16 11.92 -22.75
CA LEU A 124 -6.86 10.91 -23.52
C LEU A 124 -8.31 11.33 -23.82
N THR A 125 -8.56 11.74 -25.02
CA THR A 125 -9.88 12.04 -25.56
C THR A 125 -10.39 10.89 -26.46
N ALA A 126 -11.60 11.02 -26.98
CA ALA A 126 -12.22 10.02 -27.89
C ALA A 126 -11.40 9.71 -29.15
N HIS A 127 -10.43 10.56 -29.50
CA HIS A 127 -9.59 10.41 -30.68
C HIS A 127 -8.26 9.70 -30.40
N GLU A 128 -7.81 9.71 -29.12
CA GLU A 128 -6.55 9.11 -28.70
C GLU A 128 -6.71 7.70 -28.13
N THR A 129 -7.95 7.27 -27.83
CA THR A 129 -8.19 5.94 -27.26
C THR A 129 -9.47 5.30 -27.80
N ASP A 130 -9.45 3.97 -27.92
CA ASP A 130 -10.61 3.14 -28.27
C ASP A 130 -11.40 2.68 -27.02
N TYR A 131 -10.97 3.07 -25.82
CA TYR A 131 -11.54 2.65 -24.55
C TYR A 131 -12.32 3.77 -23.87
N ASP A 132 -13.33 3.41 -23.10
CA ASP A 132 -13.81 4.25 -22.01
C ASP A 132 -12.94 4.05 -20.78
N LEU A 133 -12.69 5.12 -20.03
CA LEU A 133 -11.73 5.11 -18.95
C LEU A 133 -12.40 5.51 -17.62
N THR A 134 -12.05 4.82 -16.56
CA THR A 134 -12.38 5.18 -15.19
C THR A 134 -11.08 5.35 -14.42
N TYR A 135 -10.84 6.54 -13.89
CA TYR A 135 -9.68 6.83 -13.05
C TYR A 135 -10.15 6.98 -11.61
N ILE A 136 -9.50 6.30 -10.69
CA ILE A 136 -9.78 6.37 -9.25
C ILE A 136 -8.55 6.90 -8.54
N PHE A 137 -8.68 8.06 -7.93
CA PHE A 137 -7.72 8.64 -7.01
C PHE A 137 -8.29 8.47 -5.60
N TYR A 138 -7.66 7.66 -4.74
CA TYR A 138 -8.26 7.31 -3.46
C TYR A 138 -7.33 7.57 -2.28
N ASP A 139 -7.92 7.78 -1.12
CA ASP A 139 -7.27 8.10 0.13
C ASP A 139 -7.14 6.87 1.03
N ASN A 140 -6.25 6.95 2.03
CA ASN A 140 -6.12 5.97 3.12
C ASN A 140 -5.83 4.52 2.67
N GLU A 141 -4.92 4.31 1.73
CA GLU A 141 -4.40 2.99 1.36
C GLU A 141 -3.47 2.43 2.44
N GLU A 142 -2.52 3.25 2.88
CA GLU A 142 -1.38 2.92 3.74
C GLU A 142 -1.72 2.68 5.22
N VAL A 143 -3.02 2.61 5.54
CA VAL A 143 -3.53 2.42 6.89
C VAL A 143 -4.50 1.24 6.97
N ALA A 144 -5.20 1.08 8.09
CA ALA A 144 -6.14 -0.02 8.28
C ALA A 144 -7.25 -0.02 7.22
N SER A 145 -7.58 -1.19 6.68
CA SER A 145 -8.51 -1.39 5.55
C SER A 145 -9.91 -0.80 5.77
N GLU A 146 -10.33 -0.67 7.04
CA GLU A 146 -11.60 -0.06 7.42
C GLU A 146 -11.68 1.42 7.03
N LYS A 147 -10.51 2.08 6.87
CA LYS A 147 -10.40 3.49 6.46
C LYS A 147 -10.27 3.66 4.96
N SER A 148 -10.02 2.60 4.21
CA SER A 148 -9.73 2.64 2.77
C SER A 148 -10.77 3.45 1.98
N GLY A 149 -10.29 4.48 1.29
CA GLY A 149 -11.09 5.29 0.39
C GLY A 149 -11.63 4.48 -0.78
N LEU A 150 -10.87 3.54 -1.32
CA LEU A 150 -11.33 2.65 -2.38
C LEU A 150 -12.50 1.77 -1.92
N ALA A 151 -12.41 1.18 -0.72
CA ALA A 151 -13.52 0.40 -0.15
C ALA A 151 -14.76 1.28 0.10
N ARG A 152 -14.59 2.54 0.49
CA ARG A 152 -15.67 3.51 0.64
C ARG A 152 -16.30 3.84 -0.71
N LEU A 153 -15.52 4.10 -1.74
CA LEU A 153 -16.02 4.36 -3.09
C LEU A 153 -16.81 3.18 -3.65
N ILE A 154 -16.37 1.94 -3.44
CA ILE A 154 -17.10 0.74 -3.89
C ILE A 154 -18.46 0.63 -3.17
N ARG A 155 -18.54 0.97 -1.89
CA ARG A 155 -19.82 0.96 -1.16
C ARG A 155 -20.78 2.05 -1.62
N ASN A 156 -20.28 3.25 -1.91
CA ASN A 156 -21.11 4.42 -2.17
C ASN A 156 -21.39 4.65 -3.66
N HIS A 157 -20.47 4.21 -4.54
CA HIS A 157 -20.46 4.48 -5.98
C HIS A 157 -20.07 3.23 -6.79
N GLY A 158 -20.41 2.04 -6.30
CA GLY A 158 -19.98 0.77 -6.91
C GLY A 158 -20.35 0.64 -8.38
N GLU A 159 -21.49 1.19 -8.79
CA GLU A 159 -21.96 1.19 -10.18
C GLU A 159 -21.02 1.95 -11.16
N LEU A 160 -20.21 2.88 -10.64
CA LEU A 160 -19.23 3.62 -11.44
C LEU A 160 -17.86 2.92 -11.53
N ILE A 161 -17.70 1.82 -10.81
CA ILE A 161 -16.42 1.11 -10.67
C ILE A 161 -16.51 -0.31 -11.22
N THR A 162 -17.61 -1.02 -10.90
CA THR A 162 -17.75 -2.45 -11.19
C THR A 162 -18.16 -2.78 -12.62
N ASP A 163 -18.44 -1.75 -13.45
CA ASP A 163 -18.69 -1.89 -14.88
C ASP A 163 -17.41 -1.91 -15.72
N ALA A 164 -16.24 -1.86 -15.09
CA ALA A 164 -14.96 -1.97 -15.78
C ALA A 164 -14.68 -3.42 -16.20
N ASP A 165 -14.23 -3.60 -17.44
CA ASP A 165 -13.85 -4.90 -17.99
C ASP A 165 -12.44 -5.33 -17.56
N PHE A 166 -11.57 -4.35 -17.25
CA PHE A 166 -10.19 -4.57 -16.83
C PHE A 166 -9.72 -3.46 -15.89
N GLY A 167 -8.92 -3.81 -14.90
CA GLY A 167 -8.37 -2.87 -13.93
C GLY A 167 -6.84 -2.90 -13.87
N VAL A 168 -6.24 -1.73 -13.74
CA VAL A 168 -4.80 -1.53 -13.50
C VAL A 168 -4.63 -0.72 -12.21
N LEU A 169 -3.92 -1.28 -11.25
CA LEU A 169 -3.40 -0.56 -10.10
C LEU A 169 -2.00 -0.06 -10.45
N LEU A 170 -1.75 1.23 -10.29
CA LEU A 170 -0.50 1.87 -10.73
C LEU A 170 0.59 1.84 -9.65
N GLU A 171 0.60 0.77 -8.86
CA GLU A 171 1.59 0.48 -7.83
C GLU A 171 2.99 0.23 -8.40
N PRO A 172 4.06 0.41 -7.61
CA PRO A 172 5.43 0.15 -8.08
C PRO A 172 5.69 -1.35 -8.26
N THR A 173 6.19 -1.72 -9.44
CA THR A 173 6.42 -3.12 -9.84
C THR A 173 7.80 -3.35 -10.46
N ASP A 174 8.79 -2.48 -10.16
CA ASP A 174 10.13 -2.50 -10.77
C ASP A 174 10.11 -2.54 -12.31
N GLY A 175 9.12 -1.86 -12.92
CA GLY A 175 8.96 -1.80 -14.38
C GLY A 175 8.44 -3.09 -15.01
N THR A 176 7.87 -4.00 -14.24
CA THR A 176 7.24 -5.25 -14.70
C THR A 176 5.71 -5.18 -14.58
N ILE A 177 5.02 -6.22 -15.06
CA ILE A 177 3.59 -6.39 -14.82
C ILE A 177 3.40 -7.45 -13.75
N GLU A 178 2.72 -7.07 -12.67
CA GLU A 178 2.31 -7.98 -11.62
C GLU A 178 0.81 -8.27 -11.72
N GLY A 179 0.43 -9.53 -11.71
CA GLY A 179 -0.96 -9.98 -11.91
C GLY A 179 -1.74 -10.19 -10.63
N GLY A 180 -1.29 -9.63 -9.51
CA GLY A 180 -1.94 -9.72 -8.21
C GLY A 180 -0.94 -9.71 -7.07
N CYS A 181 -1.46 -9.74 -5.83
CA CYS A 181 -0.64 -9.73 -4.61
C CYS A 181 -0.81 -11.02 -3.81
N ASN A 182 0.17 -11.28 -2.93
CA ASN A 182 0.03 -12.26 -1.86
C ASN A 182 -1.08 -11.84 -0.89
N GLY A 183 -1.80 -12.83 -0.36
CA GLY A 183 -2.63 -12.62 0.82
C GLY A 183 -1.78 -12.14 2.00
N THR A 184 -2.38 -11.40 2.92
CA THR A 184 -1.69 -10.91 4.12
C THR A 184 -2.43 -11.34 5.38
N MET A 185 -1.67 -11.82 6.35
CA MET A 185 -2.16 -12.13 7.69
C MET A 185 -1.17 -11.59 8.72
N ARG A 186 -1.69 -11.01 9.79
CA ARG A 186 -0.91 -10.52 10.93
C ARG A 186 -1.42 -11.19 12.20
N PHE A 187 -0.51 -11.60 13.06
CA PHE A 187 -0.85 -12.26 14.32
C PHE A 187 0.21 -12.00 15.38
N TYR A 188 -0.12 -12.26 16.62
CA TYR A 188 0.78 -12.13 17.74
C TYR A 188 1.08 -13.49 18.35
N LEU A 189 2.34 -13.78 18.61
CA LEU A 189 2.77 -14.87 19.48
C LEU A 189 2.99 -14.26 20.88
N ARG A 190 2.25 -14.71 21.86
CA ARG A 190 2.32 -14.21 23.23
C ARG A 190 2.96 -15.23 24.13
N THR A 191 3.75 -14.73 25.07
CA THR A 191 4.38 -15.54 26.12
C THR A 191 4.19 -14.87 27.46
N THR A 192 4.10 -15.71 28.49
CA THR A 192 4.00 -15.30 29.88
C THR A 192 5.20 -15.81 30.66
N GLY A 193 5.46 -15.19 31.79
CA GLY A 193 6.53 -15.56 32.72
C GLY A 193 6.17 -15.19 34.16
N LEU A 194 7.18 -14.98 34.98
CA LEU A 194 7.03 -14.57 36.36
C LEU A 194 7.96 -13.39 36.66
N ALA A 195 7.40 -12.24 37.02
CA ALA A 195 8.16 -11.05 37.35
C ALA A 195 9.03 -11.25 38.62
N ALA A 196 10.26 -10.79 38.54
CA ALA A 196 11.17 -10.77 39.70
C ALA A 196 12.20 -9.64 39.53
N HIS A 197 12.87 -9.26 40.60
CA HIS A 197 14.02 -8.36 40.53
C HIS A 197 15.18 -9.05 39.76
N SER A 198 15.78 -8.40 38.77
CA SER A 198 16.83 -9.00 37.93
C SER A 198 18.06 -9.48 38.72
N GLY A 199 18.39 -8.83 39.83
CA GLY A 199 19.43 -9.28 40.78
C GLY A 199 19.07 -10.57 41.57
N ARG A 200 17.84 -11.10 41.39
CA ARG A 200 17.36 -12.37 41.97
C ARG A 200 16.60 -13.15 40.88
N ALA A 201 17.19 -13.25 39.71
CA ALA A 201 16.57 -13.84 38.52
C ALA A 201 16.04 -15.27 38.72
N TRP A 202 16.64 -16.05 39.64
CA TRP A 202 16.18 -17.40 39.99
C TRP A 202 14.80 -17.46 40.68
N LYS A 203 14.17 -16.31 40.95
CA LYS A 203 12.81 -16.20 41.48
C LYS A 203 11.78 -15.84 40.42
N GLY A 204 12.22 -15.59 39.21
CA GLY A 204 11.38 -15.21 38.10
C GLY A 204 11.53 -16.14 36.89
N GLU A 205 10.68 -15.91 35.90
CA GLU A 205 10.69 -16.60 34.61
C GLU A 205 10.52 -15.55 33.54
N ASN A 206 11.47 -15.48 32.58
CA ASN A 206 11.54 -14.38 31.64
C ASN A 206 10.69 -14.66 30.38
N ALA A 207 9.57 -13.97 30.24
CA ALA A 207 8.68 -14.11 29.08
C ALA A 207 9.37 -13.78 27.73
N ILE A 208 10.33 -12.85 27.70
CA ILE A 208 11.08 -12.55 26.46
C ILE A 208 11.91 -13.77 26.04
N HIS A 209 12.52 -14.48 26.98
CA HIS A 209 13.30 -15.68 26.66
C HIS A 209 12.43 -16.81 26.07
N HIS A 210 11.15 -16.87 26.42
CA HIS A 210 10.20 -17.84 25.88
C HIS A 210 9.87 -17.58 24.39
N LEU A 211 10.20 -16.43 23.82
CA LEU A 211 10.08 -16.17 22.39
C LEU A 211 11.23 -16.77 21.55
N ALA A 212 12.27 -17.32 22.17
CA ALA A 212 13.48 -17.77 21.48
C ALA A 212 13.20 -18.83 20.39
N ASP A 213 12.33 -19.81 20.66
CA ASP A 213 11.99 -20.86 19.70
C ASP A 213 11.20 -20.30 18.53
N ALA A 214 10.27 -19.38 18.77
CA ALA A 214 9.53 -18.69 17.70
C ALA A 214 10.45 -17.86 16.82
N LEU A 215 11.37 -17.10 17.40
CA LEU A 215 12.38 -16.34 16.65
C LEU A 215 13.32 -17.24 15.86
N THR A 216 13.70 -18.38 16.43
CA THR A 216 14.52 -19.39 15.73
C THR A 216 13.77 -19.99 14.55
N THR A 217 12.49 -20.33 14.72
CA THR A 217 11.62 -20.82 13.63
C THR A 217 11.53 -19.80 12.50
N LEU A 218 11.30 -18.52 12.84
CA LEU A 218 11.24 -17.43 11.84
C LEU A 218 12.59 -17.21 11.13
N ALA A 219 13.69 -17.24 11.88
CA ALA A 219 15.02 -17.04 11.30
C ALA A 219 15.44 -18.13 10.32
N HIS A 220 14.91 -19.35 10.49
CA HIS A 220 15.17 -20.49 9.60
C HIS A 220 14.03 -20.79 8.63
N TYR A 221 12.96 -19.99 8.65
CA TYR A 221 11.84 -20.19 7.74
C TYR A 221 12.28 -20.02 6.29
N THR A 222 11.99 -21.01 5.48
CA THR A 222 12.27 -20.98 4.04
C THR A 222 10.97 -20.73 3.29
N PRO A 223 10.75 -19.51 2.76
CA PRO A 223 9.55 -19.18 2.01
C PRO A 223 9.39 -20.07 0.78
N GLN A 224 8.18 -20.54 0.52
CA GLN A 224 7.84 -21.28 -0.70
C GLN A 224 7.49 -20.29 -1.82
N THR A 225 7.67 -20.72 -3.06
CA THR A 225 7.19 -20.03 -4.25
C THR A 225 6.17 -20.92 -4.94
N TYR A 226 4.98 -20.37 -5.20
CA TYR A 226 3.89 -21.08 -5.87
C TYR A 226 3.61 -20.46 -7.22
N ARG A 227 3.43 -21.30 -8.24
CA ARG A 227 3.01 -20.84 -9.56
C ARG A 227 1.49 -20.90 -9.66
N VAL A 228 0.85 -19.74 -9.80
CA VAL A 228 -0.60 -19.60 -9.91
C VAL A 228 -0.95 -18.86 -11.19
N GLN A 229 -1.73 -19.46 -12.06
CA GLN A 229 -2.12 -18.90 -13.37
C GLN A 229 -0.95 -18.37 -14.21
N GLY A 230 0.21 -19.03 -14.12
CA GLY A 230 1.40 -18.67 -14.88
C GLY A 230 2.32 -17.64 -14.21
N LEU A 231 1.95 -17.09 -13.06
CA LEU A 231 2.72 -16.13 -12.28
C LEU A 231 3.31 -16.79 -11.03
N ASP A 232 4.49 -16.36 -10.62
CA ASP A 232 5.20 -16.90 -9.46
C ASP A 232 4.98 -16.00 -8.25
N TYR A 233 4.41 -16.58 -7.17
CA TYR A 233 4.14 -15.91 -5.90
C TYR A 233 5.04 -16.47 -4.81
N ARG A 234 5.98 -15.65 -4.35
CA ARG A 234 6.87 -16.01 -3.25
C ARG A 234 6.26 -15.58 -1.93
N GLU A 235 6.11 -16.53 -1.00
CA GLU A 235 5.62 -16.27 0.35
C GLU A 235 6.66 -15.56 1.22
N GLY A 236 6.24 -15.02 2.35
CA GLY A 236 7.11 -14.42 3.34
C GLY A 236 6.51 -14.48 4.73
N LEU A 237 7.30 -14.88 5.73
CA LEU A 237 6.89 -14.94 7.12
C LEU A 237 7.95 -14.25 7.98
N ASN A 238 7.59 -13.12 8.60
CA ASN A 238 8.57 -12.27 9.27
C ASN A 238 8.04 -11.71 10.60
N ALA A 239 8.91 -11.67 11.62
CA ALA A 239 8.67 -10.85 12.79
C ALA A 239 8.84 -9.37 12.39
N VAL A 240 7.83 -8.57 12.67
CA VAL A 240 7.82 -7.13 12.32
C VAL A 240 7.87 -6.22 13.55
N GLN A 241 7.59 -6.77 14.75
CA GLN A 241 7.69 -6.05 16.00
C GLN A 241 7.86 -7.03 17.17
N VAL A 242 8.62 -6.64 18.20
CA VAL A 242 8.71 -7.35 19.47
C VAL A 242 8.46 -6.37 20.62
N SER A 243 7.74 -6.81 21.63
CA SER A 243 7.49 -6.02 22.85
C SER A 243 7.62 -6.89 24.09
N GLY A 244 8.04 -6.28 25.20
CA GLY A 244 8.16 -6.93 26.51
C GLY A 244 9.00 -6.11 27.48
N GLY A 245 8.77 -6.33 28.78
CA GLY A 245 9.46 -5.65 29.85
C GLY A 245 8.89 -4.27 30.20
N VAL A 246 9.04 -3.89 31.46
CA VAL A 246 8.52 -2.62 32.03
C VAL A 246 9.62 -1.76 32.66
N ALA A 247 10.72 -2.36 33.11
CA ALA A 247 11.87 -1.66 33.72
C ALA A 247 13.15 -2.50 33.59
N GLY A 248 14.31 -1.84 33.53
CA GLY A 248 15.60 -2.50 33.32
C GLY A 248 16.07 -3.43 34.45
N ASN A 249 15.44 -3.39 35.62
CA ASN A 249 15.74 -4.24 36.75
C ASN A 249 14.62 -5.24 37.12
N VAL A 250 13.65 -5.46 36.21
CA VAL A 250 12.54 -6.39 36.37
C VAL A 250 12.60 -7.47 35.29
N ILE A 251 12.52 -8.75 35.72
CA ILE A 251 12.34 -9.87 34.81
C ILE A 251 10.92 -9.75 34.17
N PRO A 252 10.78 -9.70 32.86
CA PRO A 252 9.47 -9.56 32.19
C PRO A 252 8.57 -10.77 32.42
N ASP A 253 7.33 -10.52 32.79
CA ASP A 253 6.27 -11.53 32.93
C ASP A 253 5.35 -11.65 31.73
N ALA A 254 5.51 -10.77 30.74
CA ALA A 254 4.80 -10.82 29.46
C ALA A 254 5.70 -10.34 28.32
N ALA A 255 5.56 -11.00 27.16
CA ALA A 255 6.17 -10.56 25.92
C ALA A 255 5.27 -10.94 24.73
N ALA A 256 5.41 -10.19 23.64
CA ALA A 256 4.70 -10.46 22.40
C ALA A 256 5.59 -10.22 21.18
N LEU A 257 5.46 -11.10 20.19
CA LEU A 257 6.07 -10.99 18.87
C LEU A 257 4.96 -10.77 17.85
N HIS A 258 4.99 -9.67 17.11
CA HIS A 258 4.08 -9.40 16.01
C HIS A 258 4.68 -9.97 14.73
N VAL A 259 3.94 -10.85 14.06
CA VAL A 259 4.37 -11.56 12.86
C VAL A 259 3.46 -11.20 11.70
N ASN A 260 4.06 -10.96 10.53
CA ASN A 260 3.36 -10.79 9.26
C ASN A 260 3.64 -12.03 8.37
N TYR A 261 2.59 -12.64 7.87
CA TYR A 261 2.63 -13.70 6.88
C TYR A 261 2.05 -13.20 5.56
N ARG A 262 2.84 -13.31 4.51
CA ARG A 262 2.43 -13.10 3.12
C ARG A 262 2.30 -14.47 2.47
N PHE A 263 1.09 -14.89 2.17
CA PHE A 263 0.79 -16.23 1.61
C PHE A 263 0.33 -16.13 0.16
N ALA A 264 0.67 -17.15 -0.62
CA ALA A 264 0.34 -17.18 -2.05
C ALA A 264 -1.19 -17.32 -2.27
N PRO A 265 -1.73 -16.78 -3.38
CA PRO A 265 -3.19 -16.71 -3.64
C PRO A 265 -3.85 -18.08 -3.92
N ASN A 266 -3.09 -19.15 -3.97
CA ASN A 266 -3.62 -20.52 -4.00
C ASN A 266 -4.04 -21.06 -2.62
N LYS A 267 -3.77 -20.29 -1.55
CA LYS A 267 -4.20 -20.63 -0.18
C LYS A 267 -5.41 -19.79 0.21
N THR A 268 -6.35 -20.43 0.87
CA THR A 268 -7.40 -19.75 1.63
C THR A 268 -6.86 -19.19 2.93
N LEU A 269 -7.61 -18.30 3.57
CA LEU A 269 -7.23 -17.78 4.89
C LEU A 269 -7.14 -18.91 5.94
N ASP A 270 -8.05 -19.88 5.90
CA ASP A 270 -8.05 -21.01 6.83
C ASP A 270 -6.79 -21.89 6.68
N GLU A 271 -6.34 -22.12 5.44
CA GLU A 271 -5.09 -22.84 5.17
C GLU A 271 -3.87 -22.03 5.65
N ALA A 272 -3.88 -20.73 5.48
CA ALA A 272 -2.82 -19.85 6.01
C ALA A 272 -2.78 -19.87 7.54
N VAL A 273 -3.94 -19.83 8.20
CA VAL A 273 -4.07 -19.96 9.67
C VAL A 273 -3.54 -21.32 10.12
N ALA A 274 -3.95 -22.42 9.48
CA ALA A 274 -3.48 -23.76 9.83
C ALA A 274 -1.96 -23.88 9.70
N HIS A 275 -1.38 -23.32 8.66
CA HIS A 275 0.08 -23.30 8.44
C HIS A 275 0.84 -22.63 9.61
N VAL A 276 0.40 -21.44 10.04
CA VAL A 276 1.08 -20.77 11.16
C VAL A 276 0.83 -21.44 12.50
N GLN A 277 -0.34 -22.06 12.71
CA GLN A 277 -0.61 -22.86 13.90
C GLN A 277 0.29 -24.08 13.99
N GLU A 278 0.58 -24.73 12.86
CA GLU A 278 1.51 -25.84 12.79
C GLU A 278 2.96 -25.40 13.11
N LEU A 279 3.39 -24.27 12.58
CA LEU A 279 4.74 -23.73 12.82
C LEU A 279 4.98 -23.29 14.26
N PHE A 280 3.96 -22.76 14.90
CA PHE A 280 4.07 -22.16 16.25
C PHE A 280 3.27 -22.92 17.31
N GLN A 281 3.31 -24.25 17.23
CA GLN A 281 2.69 -25.09 18.27
C GLN A 281 3.22 -24.75 19.65
N GLY A 282 2.30 -24.59 20.61
CA GLY A 282 2.62 -24.21 21.98
C GLY A 282 2.61 -22.72 22.29
N TYR A 283 2.41 -21.87 21.28
CA TYR A 283 2.17 -20.44 21.49
C TYR A 283 0.67 -20.10 21.40
N GLU A 284 0.27 -19.10 22.18
CA GLU A 284 -1.02 -18.43 21.98
C GLU A 284 -0.90 -17.49 20.77
N LEU A 285 -1.80 -17.68 19.80
CA LEU A 285 -1.88 -16.91 18.56
C LEU A 285 -2.96 -15.83 18.66
#